data_cf4e545972ea8265eee34f0f5954f3e7
#
_entry.id   cf4e545972ea8265eee34f0f5954f3e7
#
_cell.length_a   1.000
_cell.length_b   1.000
_cell.length_c   1.000
_cell.angle_alpha   90.00
_cell.angle_beta   90.00
_cell.angle_gamma   90.00
#
_symmetry.space_group_name_H-M   'P 1'
#
loop_
_entity.id
_entity.type
_entity.pdbx_description
1 polymer ?
#
loop_
_entity_poly.entity_id
_entity_poly.type
_entity_poly.pdbx_seq_one_letter_code
_entity_poly.pdbx_strand_id
1 'polypeptide(L)'
;MLFRSDALAELVADMVVTMYAADGVGLAACQIGVDRSVFVFDCPDDQGVRHQGVVCNPELFLPEGRDRRLDDDEEGCLSLPGAFVSCARPSFAKVVGQGIDGAPVSVSGHGLLARCLQHETDHCNGTVFADRLNKRARKRLFKQAEEMEPDFPAGWPA
;
A
#
# COMPACT_ATOMS: atom_id res chain seq x y z
N MET A 1 -4.45 -12.98 -14.35
CA MET A 1 -5.58 -12.03 -14.22
C MET A 1 -6.12 -11.70 -15.61
N LEU A 2 -7.44 -11.68 -15.76
CA LEU A 2 -8.08 -11.28 -17.03
C LEU A 2 -8.20 -9.76 -17.04
N PHE A 3 -7.60 -9.12 -18.05
CA PHE A 3 -7.69 -7.68 -18.28
C PHE A 3 -8.91 -7.34 -19.15
N ARG A 4 -9.32 -6.07 -19.15
CA ARG A 4 -10.46 -5.55 -19.89
C ARG A 4 -11.79 -6.21 -19.54
N SER A 5 -11.94 -6.61 -18.29
CA SER A 5 -13.23 -7.10 -17.79
C SER A 5 -13.95 -5.99 -17.02
N ASP A 6 -15.25 -5.90 -17.17
CA ASP A 6 -16.08 -4.98 -16.39
C ASP A 6 -15.91 -5.25 -14.89
N ALA A 7 -15.75 -6.51 -14.49
CA ALA A 7 -15.50 -6.91 -13.12
C ALA A 7 -14.19 -6.33 -12.53
N LEU A 8 -13.11 -6.24 -13.32
CA LEU A 8 -11.88 -5.60 -12.88
C LEU A 8 -12.06 -4.08 -12.74
N ALA A 9 -12.74 -3.45 -13.67
CA ALA A 9 -13.03 -2.01 -13.61
C ALA A 9 -13.90 -1.65 -12.41
N GLU A 10 -14.92 -2.45 -12.11
CA GLU A 10 -15.76 -2.29 -10.92
C GLU A 10 -14.97 -2.46 -9.63
N LEU A 11 -14.14 -3.50 -9.56
CA LEU A 11 -13.27 -3.73 -8.40
C LEU A 11 -12.36 -2.53 -8.14
N VAL A 12 -11.70 -2.02 -9.18
CA VAL A 12 -10.80 -0.87 -9.07
C VAL A 12 -11.57 0.39 -8.64
N ALA A 13 -12.76 0.61 -9.17
CA ALA A 13 -13.62 1.73 -8.76
C ALA A 13 -13.98 1.65 -7.27
N ASP A 14 -14.37 0.47 -6.79
CA ASP A 14 -14.68 0.23 -5.38
C ASP A 14 -13.45 0.44 -4.48
N MET A 15 -12.29 -0.03 -4.93
CA MET A 15 -11.02 0.16 -4.20
C MET A 15 -10.65 1.64 -4.08
N VAL A 16 -10.79 2.41 -5.15
CA VAL A 16 -10.50 3.86 -5.14
C VAL A 16 -11.43 4.60 -4.18
N VAL A 17 -12.73 4.32 -4.23
CA VAL A 17 -13.72 4.91 -3.31
C VAL A 17 -13.40 4.57 -1.86
N THR A 18 -13.08 3.30 -1.59
CA THR A 18 -12.74 2.83 -0.24
C THR A 18 -11.46 3.49 0.27
N MET A 19 -10.43 3.58 -0.57
CA MET A 19 -9.16 4.24 -0.24
C MET A 19 -9.37 5.70 0.18
N TYR A 20 -10.12 6.46 -0.60
CA TYR A 20 -10.41 7.87 -0.27
C TYR A 20 -11.32 8.01 0.96
N ALA A 21 -12.32 7.17 1.11
CA ALA A 21 -13.20 7.18 2.28
C ALA A 21 -12.43 6.89 3.58
N ALA A 22 -11.37 6.07 3.49
CA ALA A 22 -10.49 5.75 4.62
C ALA A 22 -9.32 6.72 4.81
N ASP A 23 -9.23 7.78 4.00
CA ASP A 23 -8.11 8.74 4.02
C ASP A 23 -6.75 8.08 3.76
N GLY A 24 -6.73 7.03 2.95
CA GLY A 24 -5.53 6.27 2.63
C GLY A 24 -4.83 6.77 1.38
N VAL A 25 -3.56 6.41 1.24
CA VAL A 25 -2.72 6.69 0.06
C VAL A 25 -2.56 5.49 -0.85
N GLY A 26 -2.96 4.31 -0.40
CA GLY A 26 -2.93 3.06 -1.14
C GLY A 26 -3.89 2.03 -0.56
N LEU A 27 -4.30 1.08 -1.39
CA LEU A 27 -5.16 -0.03 -1.00
C LEU A 27 -4.98 -1.20 -1.96
N ALA A 28 -4.77 -2.40 -1.40
CA ALA A 28 -4.72 -3.64 -2.15
C ALA A 28 -6.06 -4.40 -2.09
N ALA A 29 -6.37 -5.14 -3.15
CA ALA A 29 -7.64 -5.86 -3.26
C ALA A 29 -7.90 -6.85 -2.11
N CYS A 30 -6.86 -7.49 -1.59
CA CYS A 30 -6.98 -8.42 -0.47
C CYS A 30 -7.50 -7.74 0.81
N GLN A 31 -7.28 -6.43 0.97
CA GLN A 31 -7.77 -5.68 2.14
C GLN A 31 -9.31 -5.49 2.12
N ILE A 32 -9.94 -5.65 0.97
CA ILE A 32 -11.41 -5.66 0.84
C ILE A 32 -11.96 -7.06 0.54
N GLY A 33 -11.17 -8.10 0.84
CA GLY A 33 -11.61 -9.49 0.73
C GLY A 33 -11.58 -10.07 -0.67
N VAL A 34 -10.89 -9.46 -1.62
CA VAL A 34 -10.78 -9.94 -3.00
C VAL A 34 -9.40 -10.50 -3.27
N ASP A 35 -9.33 -11.78 -3.61
CA ASP A 35 -8.08 -12.47 -3.94
C ASP A 35 -7.62 -12.13 -5.37
N ARG A 36 -7.10 -10.93 -5.53
CA ARG A 36 -6.53 -10.41 -6.77
C ARG A 36 -5.25 -9.64 -6.49
N SER A 37 -4.26 -9.81 -7.36
CA SER A 37 -2.98 -9.11 -7.28
C SER A 37 -3.08 -7.74 -7.95
N VAL A 38 -3.72 -6.81 -7.26
CA VAL A 38 -3.91 -5.44 -7.73
C VAL A 38 -3.94 -4.48 -6.54
N PHE A 39 -3.34 -3.31 -6.70
CA PHE A 39 -3.51 -2.21 -5.78
C PHE A 39 -3.77 -0.88 -6.50
N VAL A 40 -4.40 0.03 -5.79
CA VAL A 40 -4.59 1.43 -6.18
C VAL A 40 -3.75 2.33 -5.28
N PHE A 41 -3.35 3.49 -5.76
CA PHE A 41 -2.57 4.45 -4.98
C PHE A 41 -2.82 5.88 -5.45
N ASP A 42 -2.63 6.81 -4.54
CA ASP A 42 -2.65 8.24 -4.77
C ASP A 42 -1.80 8.91 -3.68
N CYS A 43 -0.56 9.19 -3.98
CA CYS A 43 0.36 9.78 -3.00
C CYS A 43 1.45 10.62 -3.67
N PRO A 44 2.01 11.59 -2.92
CA PRO A 44 3.15 12.37 -3.41
C PRO A 44 4.48 11.62 -3.25
N ASP A 45 5.44 11.97 -4.09
CA ASP A 45 6.84 11.63 -3.89
C ASP A 45 7.54 12.64 -2.97
N ASP A 46 8.86 12.50 -2.79
CA ASP A 46 9.67 13.40 -1.95
C ASP A 46 9.82 14.82 -2.53
N GLN A 47 9.48 15.03 -3.79
CA GLN A 47 9.42 16.36 -4.43
C GLN A 47 8.02 16.98 -4.38
N GLY A 48 7.06 16.32 -3.77
CA GLY A 48 5.68 16.76 -3.70
C GLY A 48 4.88 16.51 -4.98
N VAL A 49 5.44 15.76 -5.94
CA VAL A 49 4.73 15.39 -7.17
C VAL A 49 3.75 14.26 -6.88
N ARG A 50 2.50 14.48 -7.19
CA ARG A 50 1.42 13.52 -6.99
C ARG A 50 1.49 12.40 -8.04
N HIS A 51 1.44 11.17 -7.56
CA HIS A 51 1.32 9.97 -8.38
C HIS A 51 0.05 9.22 -8.00
N GLN A 52 -0.71 8.81 -9.01
CA GLN A 52 -1.94 8.05 -8.81
C GLN A 52 -2.12 7.02 -9.91
N GLY A 53 -2.75 5.92 -9.58
CA GLY A 53 -3.07 4.89 -10.57
C GLY A 53 -3.39 3.55 -9.97
N VAL A 54 -3.30 2.55 -10.83
CA VAL A 54 -3.58 1.15 -10.56
C VAL A 54 -2.41 0.32 -11.06
N VAL A 55 -1.99 -0.65 -10.27
CA VAL A 55 -1.00 -1.64 -10.70
C VAL A 55 -1.57 -3.04 -10.49
N CYS A 56 -1.70 -3.77 -11.58
CA CYS A 56 -2.05 -5.19 -11.59
C CYS A 56 -0.77 -6.02 -11.73
N ASN A 57 -0.70 -7.12 -11.00
CA ASN A 57 0.46 -8.02 -10.98
C ASN A 57 1.78 -7.27 -10.71
N PRO A 58 1.87 -6.56 -9.57
CA PRO A 58 3.03 -5.74 -9.27
C PRO A 58 4.29 -6.59 -9.08
N GLU A 59 5.38 -6.09 -9.63
CA GLU A 59 6.73 -6.59 -9.39
C GLU A 59 7.59 -5.45 -8.84
N LEU A 60 8.15 -5.66 -7.66
CA LEU A 60 8.88 -4.64 -6.90
C LEU A 60 10.39 -4.76 -7.15
N PHE A 61 11.01 -3.62 -7.44
CA PHE A 61 12.46 -3.46 -7.56
C PHE A 61 12.96 -2.45 -6.54
N LEU A 62 13.91 -2.89 -5.72
CA LEU A 62 14.54 -2.08 -4.66
C LEU A 62 16.03 -1.94 -4.93
N PRO A 63 16.64 -0.80 -4.56
CA PRO A 63 18.08 -0.66 -4.67
C PRO A 63 18.81 -1.62 -3.75
N GLU A 64 20.00 -2.03 -4.17
CA GLU A 64 20.86 -2.96 -3.45
C GLU A 64 22.22 -2.32 -3.17
N GLY A 65 22.98 -2.93 -2.25
CA GLY A 65 24.34 -2.52 -1.94
C GLY A 65 24.45 -1.07 -1.51
N ARG A 66 25.31 -0.33 -2.18
CA ARG A 66 25.62 1.08 -1.82
C ARG A 66 24.48 2.05 -2.13
N ASP A 67 23.58 1.69 -3.02
CA ASP A 67 22.43 2.51 -3.43
C ASP A 67 21.24 2.34 -2.48
N ARG A 68 21.26 1.29 -1.65
CA ARG A 68 20.23 1.00 -0.67
C ARG A 68 20.36 1.91 0.54
N ARG A 69 19.51 2.90 0.63
CA ARG A 69 19.35 3.76 1.80
C ARG A 69 18.02 3.47 2.45
N LEU A 70 18.01 3.38 3.77
CA LEU A 70 16.79 3.17 4.54
C LEU A 70 16.25 4.52 5.01
N ASP A 71 14.94 4.62 4.92
CA ASP A 71 14.13 5.69 5.47
C ASP A 71 13.31 5.11 6.63
N ASP A 72 13.53 5.62 7.84
CA ASP A 72 12.87 5.15 9.06
C ASP A 72 11.77 6.14 9.45
N ASP A 73 10.66 6.07 8.74
CA ASP A 73 9.50 6.91 8.96
C ASP A 73 8.31 6.08 9.45
N GLU A 74 7.30 6.77 9.97
CA GLU A 74 6.08 6.11 10.42
C GLU A 74 5.29 5.53 9.26
N GLU A 75 4.76 4.34 9.49
CA GLU A 75 3.88 3.64 8.56
C GLU A 75 2.63 3.18 9.29
N GLY A 76 1.50 3.23 8.60
CA GLY A 76 0.23 2.70 9.04
C GLY A 76 -0.38 1.82 7.96
N CYS A 77 -1.43 1.10 8.30
CA CYS A 77 -2.18 0.26 7.38
C CYS A 77 -3.67 0.47 7.61
N LEU A 78 -4.45 0.60 6.54
CA LEU A 78 -5.90 0.75 6.64
C LEU A 78 -6.59 -0.46 7.28
N SER A 79 -5.92 -1.63 7.28
CA SER A 79 -6.37 -2.82 8.02
C SER A 79 -6.15 -2.74 9.55
N LEU A 80 -5.35 -1.79 10.00
CA LEU A 80 -5.10 -1.46 11.42
C LEU A 80 -5.28 0.06 11.61
N PRO A 81 -6.51 0.57 11.45
CA PRO A 81 -6.74 2.00 11.37
C PRO A 81 -6.33 2.74 12.64
N GLY A 82 -5.69 3.90 12.45
CA GLY A 82 -5.24 4.76 13.54
C GLY A 82 -3.94 4.34 14.23
N ALA A 83 -3.35 3.20 13.87
CA ALA A 83 -2.10 2.72 14.44
C ALA A 83 -0.92 3.01 13.50
N PHE A 84 0.13 3.64 14.04
CA PHE A 84 1.33 4.01 13.29
C PHE A 84 2.58 3.70 14.11
N VAL A 85 3.58 3.10 13.48
CA VAL A 85 4.90 2.89 14.06
C VAL A 85 5.98 3.08 13.01
N SER A 86 7.18 3.44 13.44
CA SER A 86 8.33 3.54 12.54
C SER A 86 8.64 2.19 11.90
N CYS A 87 8.79 2.19 10.60
CA CYS A 87 9.16 1.03 9.80
C CYS A 87 10.25 1.43 8.81
N ALA A 88 11.45 0.88 8.99
CA ALA A 88 12.56 1.15 8.08
C ALA A 88 12.31 0.47 6.73
N ARG A 89 12.32 1.27 5.67
CA ARG A 89 12.18 0.81 4.29
C ARG A 89 13.20 1.46 3.38
N PRO A 90 13.63 0.80 2.29
CA PRO A 90 14.38 1.47 1.25
C PRO A 90 13.69 2.78 0.81
N SER A 91 14.49 3.85 0.70
CA SER A 91 13.98 5.20 0.39
C SER A 91 13.54 5.36 -1.06
N PHE A 92 13.95 4.45 -1.93
CA PHE A 92 13.54 4.37 -3.33
C PHE A 92 12.87 3.04 -3.62
N ALA A 93 11.84 3.05 -4.44
CA ALA A 93 11.21 1.85 -4.97
C ALA A 93 10.73 2.07 -6.40
N LYS A 94 10.71 1.00 -7.17
CA LYS A 94 10.11 0.92 -8.49
C LYS A 94 9.18 -0.28 -8.54
N VAL A 95 7.99 -0.08 -9.07
CA VAL A 95 7.03 -1.16 -9.34
C VAL A 95 6.71 -1.16 -10.83
N VAL A 96 6.72 -2.33 -11.41
CA VAL A 96 6.20 -2.57 -12.77
C VAL A 96 5.02 -3.54 -12.71
N GLY A 97 4.11 -3.42 -13.63
CA GLY A 97 2.94 -4.29 -13.73
C GLY A 97 2.10 -3.90 -14.94
N GLN A 98 0.81 -4.11 -14.84
CA GLN A 98 -0.14 -3.73 -15.89
C GLN A 98 -1.23 -2.80 -15.33
N GLY A 99 -1.73 -1.94 -16.21
CA GLY A 99 -2.95 -1.17 -15.95
C GLY A 99 -4.21 -2.03 -16.13
N ILE A 100 -5.38 -1.43 -15.92
CA ILE A 100 -6.69 -2.08 -16.08
C ILE A 100 -6.91 -2.61 -17.51
N ASP A 101 -6.31 -1.95 -18.50
CA ASP A 101 -6.36 -2.33 -19.91
C ASP A 101 -5.32 -3.40 -20.31
N GLY A 102 -4.49 -3.82 -19.36
CA GLY A 102 -3.40 -4.77 -19.60
C GLY A 102 -2.12 -4.15 -20.17
N ALA A 103 -2.10 -2.82 -20.41
CA ALA A 103 -0.90 -2.14 -20.88
C ALA A 103 0.17 -2.08 -19.77
N PRO A 104 1.46 -2.13 -20.11
CA PRO A 104 2.54 -2.01 -19.13
C PRO A 104 2.48 -0.68 -18.37
N VAL A 105 2.68 -0.73 -17.05
CA VAL A 105 2.83 0.45 -16.19
C VAL A 105 4.12 0.33 -15.38
N SER A 106 4.73 1.48 -15.11
CA SER A 106 5.92 1.57 -14.27
C SER A 106 5.82 2.83 -13.42
N VAL A 107 6.01 2.67 -12.13
CA VAL A 107 5.97 3.76 -11.15
C VAL A 107 7.21 3.67 -10.27
N SER A 108 7.89 4.78 -10.07
CA SER A 108 9.08 4.81 -9.20
C SER A 108 9.23 6.17 -8.54
N GLY A 109 9.89 6.20 -7.42
CA GLY A 109 10.20 7.43 -6.70
C GLY A 109 10.67 7.19 -5.28
N HIS A 110 10.82 8.29 -4.57
CA HIS A 110 11.29 8.36 -3.18
C HIS A 110 10.16 8.79 -2.23
N GLY A 111 10.45 8.81 -0.95
CA GLY A 111 9.55 9.32 0.07
C GLY A 111 8.33 8.45 0.30
N LEU A 112 7.18 9.09 0.52
CA LEU A 112 5.91 8.38 0.77
C LEU A 112 5.53 7.47 -0.40
N LEU A 113 5.79 7.88 -1.63
CA LEU A 113 5.54 7.04 -2.81
C LEU A 113 6.32 5.72 -2.73
N ALA A 114 7.61 5.76 -2.42
CA ALA A 114 8.42 4.55 -2.27
C ALA A 114 7.86 3.62 -1.18
N ARG A 115 7.45 4.18 -0.06
CA ARG A 115 6.84 3.44 1.05
C ARG A 115 5.50 2.81 0.65
N CYS A 116 4.64 3.56 -0.01
CA CYS A 116 3.35 3.11 -0.52
C CYS A 116 3.51 1.95 -1.52
N LEU A 117 4.38 2.09 -2.51
CA LEU A 117 4.63 1.04 -3.51
C LEU A 117 5.09 -0.27 -2.86
N GLN A 118 5.94 -0.19 -1.85
CA GLN A 118 6.40 -1.36 -1.10
C GLN A 118 5.29 -1.97 -0.24
N HIS A 119 4.55 -1.13 0.48
CA HIS A 119 3.46 -1.55 1.36
C HIS A 119 2.37 -2.30 0.59
N GLU A 120 1.93 -1.74 -0.53
CA GLU A 120 0.85 -2.33 -1.34
C GLU A 120 1.32 -3.58 -2.10
N THR A 121 2.56 -3.60 -2.58
CA THR A 121 3.13 -4.82 -3.18
C THR A 121 3.27 -5.94 -2.15
N ASP A 122 3.65 -5.62 -0.92
CA ASP A 122 3.68 -6.58 0.19
C ASP A 122 2.31 -7.24 0.37
N HIS A 123 1.23 -6.45 0.41
CA HIS A 123 -0.13 -7.00 0.49
C HIS A 123 -0.44 -7.97 -0.65
N CYS A 124 -0.07 -7.62 -1.88
CA CYS A 124 -0.26 -8.49 -3.04
C CYS A 124 0.53 -9.80 -2.94
N ASN A 125 1.63 -9.81 -2.19
CA ASN A 125 2.49 -10.96 -1.95
C ASN A 125 2.18 -11.70 -0.63
N GLY A 126 1.10 -11.32 0.06
CA GLY A 126 0.68 -11.95 1.30
C GLY A 126 1.47 -11.53 2.55
N THR A 127 2.16 -10.39 2.49
CA THR A 127 2.95 -9.82 3.59
C THR A 127 2.30 -8.52 4.06
N VAL A 128 2.30 -8.27 5.35
CA VAL A 128 1.88 -7.00 5.96
C VAL A 128 3.07 -6.29 6.60
N PHE A 129 2.97 -4.98 6.78
CA PHE A 129 4.12 -4.24 7.32
C PHE A 129 4.48 -4.63 8.76
N ALA A 130 3.52 -5.18 9.53
CA ALA A 130 3.80 -5.77 10.83
C ALA A 130 4.86 -6.87 10.79
N ASP A 131 4.92 -7.62 9.68
CA ASP A 131 5.91 -8.68 9.47
C ASP A 131 7.34 -8.13 9.27
N ARG A 132 7.45 -6.85 8.93
CA ARG A 132 8.71 -6.15 8.73
C ARG A 132 9.26 -5.51 10.02
N LEU A 133 8.46 -5.49 11.06
CA LEU A 133 8.80 -4.88 12.34
C LEU A 133 9.53 -5.85 13.25
N ASN A 134 10.41 -5.30 14.11
CA ASN A 134 10.91 -6.08 15.25
C ASN A 134 9.80 -6.35 16.28
N LYS A 135 10.06 -7.26 17.20
CA LYS A 135 9.09 -7.70 18.21
C LYS A 135 8.49 -6.57 19.03
N ARG A 136 9.32 -5.57 19.39
CA ARG A 136 8.91 -4.43 20.22
C ARG A 136 7.99 -3.48 19.45
N ALA A 137 8.37 -3.15 18.24
CA ALA A 137 7.57 -2.27 17.36
C ALA A 137 6.25 -2.93 17.00
N ARG A 138 6.26 -4.22 16.68
CA ARG A 138 5.05 -5.01 16.38
C ARG A 138 4.08 -5.03 17.56
N LYS A 139 4.57 -5.27 18.78
CA LYS A 139 3.74 -5.23 19.99
C LYS A 139 3.11 -3.86 20.20
N ARG A 140 3.88 -2.80 19.96
CA ARG A 140 3.38 -1.41 20.07
C ARG A 140 2.32 -1.11 19.04
N LEU A 141 2.51 -1.57 17.80
CA LEU A 141 1.53 -1.42 16.72
C LEU A 141 0.17 -2.03 17.10
N PHE A 142 0.16 -3.29 17.52
CA PHE A 142 -1.08 -3.98 17.88
C PHE A 142 -1.75 -3.39 19.12
N LYS A 143 -0.98 -2.89 20.06
CA LYS A 143 -1.52 -2.17 21.22
C LYS A 143 -2.23 -0.87 20.78
N GLN A 144 -1.62 -0.09 19.90
CA GLN A 144 -2.25 1.11 19.36
C GLN A 144 -3.52 0.76 18.58
N ALA A 145 -3.50 -0.28 17.75
CA ALA A 145 -4.66 -0.70 16.98
C ALA A 145 -5.84 -1.07 17.91
N GLU A 146 -5.59 -1.77 18.99
CA GLU A 146 -6.59 -2.13 20.00
C GLU A 146 -7.15 -0.88 20.70
N GLU A 147 -6.30 0.07 21.07
CA GLU A 147 -6.72 1.33 21.70
C GLU A 147 -7.55 2.22 20.76
N MET A 148 -7.29 2.14 19.46
CA MET A 148 -7.99 2.94 18.44
C MET A 148 -9.27 2.27 17.91
N GLU A 149 -9.50 0.99 18.19
CA GLU A 149 -10.65 0.23 17.70
C GLU A 149 -12.00 0.92 17.92
N PRO A 150 -12.28 1.57 19.07
CA PRO A 150 -13.55 2.26 19.27
C PRO A 150 -13.82 3.42 18.30
N ASP A 151 -12.78 4.04 17.75
CA ASP A 151 -12.90 5.15 16.79
C ASP A 151 -13.15 4.66 15.35
N PHE A 152 -13.02 3.35 15.12
CA PHE A 152 -13.20 2.72 13.80
C PHE A 152 -14.18 1.54 13.90
N PRO A 153 -15.48 1.83 14.01
CA PRO A 153 -16.49 0.79 14.22
C PRO A 153 -16.64 -0.14 13.02
N ALA A 154 -17.31 -1.26 13.23
CA ALA A 154 -17.67 -2.17 12.15
C ALA A 154 -18.39 -1.41 11.02
N GLY A 155 -17.96 -1.65 9.78
CA GLY A 155 -18.44 -0.92 8.60
C GLY A 155 -17.63 0.31 8.22
N TRP A 156 -16.61 0.67 8.99
CA TRP A 156 -15.63 1.69 8.57
C TRP A 156 -14.77 1.16 7.41
N PRO A 157 -14.43 2.03 6.41
CA PRO A 157 -14.93 3.39 6.20
C PRO A 157 -16.36 3.38 5.66
N ALA A 158 -17.15 4.34 6.13
CA ALA A 158 -18.56 4.46 5.73
C ALA A 158 -18.73 5.32 4.48
#